data_96be7abdb6986bca206afc293ec9b27f
#
_entry.id   96be7abdb6986bca206afc293ec9b27f
#
_cell.length_a   1.000
_cell.length_b   1.000
_cell.length_c   1.000
_cell.angle_alpha   90.00
_cell.angle_beta   90.00
_cell.angle_gamma   90.00
#
_symmetry.space_group_name_H-M   'P 1'
#
loop_
_entity.id
_entity.type
_entity.pdbx_description
1 polymer ?
#
loop_
_entity_poly.entity_id
_entity_poly.type
_entity_poly.pdbx_seq_one_letter_code
_entity_poly.pdbx_strand_id
1 'polypeptide(L)'
;MNILIKEGRVLDPASKTDKVMDVLIKDGFIAAMEENIDESQADDVIDASGCMVMPGLIDLNAHFREPGLEHKETIRTGSRAAARGGYTTVCMMPNTKPVIDNVEMLQYVTDKAEEVTDINLYTIAAMTA
;
A
#
# COMPACT_ATOMS: atom_id res chain seq x y z
N MET A 1 0.82 13.20 -13.45
CA MET A 1 0.48 14.05 -12.29
C MET A 1 1.67 14.06 -11.35
N ASN A 2 2.19 15.24 -11.05
CA ASN A 2 3.33 15.42 -10.17
C ASN A 2 2.85 15.89 -8.80
N ILE A 3 3.37 15.32 -7.73
CA ILE A 3 3.00 15.66 -6.35
C ILE A 3 4.26 16.09 -5.60
N LEU A 4 4.17 17.19 -4.88
CA LEU A 4 5.22 17.65 -3.99
C LEU A 4 4.74 17.56 -2.53
N ILE A 5 5.45 16.78 -1.72
CA ILE A 5 5.24 16.70 -0.27
C ILE A 5 6.28 17.60 0.39
N LYS A 6 5.83 18.61 1.13
CA LYS A 6 6.69 19.63 1.71
C LYS A 6 6.87 19.51 3.22
N GLU A 7 8.05 19.84 3.68
CA GLU A 7 8.39 20.07 5.09
C GLU A 7 8.15 18.87 6.03
N GLY A 8 7.99 17.66 5.47
CA GLY A 8 7.82 16.45 6.26
C GLY A 8 9.15 15.91 6.80
N ARG A 9 9.12 15.29 7.99
CA ARG A 9 10.24 14.47 8.45
C ARG A 9 10.29 13.19 7.64
N VAL A 10 11.16 13.15 6.63
CA VAL A 10 11.35 11.98 5.78
C VAL A 10 12.15 10.92 6.54
N LEU A 11 11.54 9.75 6.69
CA LEU A 11 12.14 8.58 7.31
C LEU A 11 12.21 7.46 6.27
N ASP A 12 13.40 7.23 5.70
CA ASP A 12 13.63 6.16 4.75
C ASP A 12 14.77 5.24 5.23
N PRO A 13 14.44 4.02 5.70
CA PRO A 13 15.44 3.05 6.15
C PRO A 13 16.41 2.61 5.06
N ALA A 14 15.99 2.59 3.80
CA ALA A 14 16.82 2.11 2.69
C ALA A 14 17.97 3.07 2.40
N SER A 15 17.71 4.37 2.38
CA SER A 15 18.72 5.42 2.21
C SER A 15 19.33 5.88 3.53
N LYS A 16 18.83 5.41 4.68
CA LYS A 16 19.16 5.87 6.04
C LYS A 16 18.90 7.37 6.22
N THR A 17 17.87 7.86 5.57
CA THR A 17 17.43 9.25 5.69
C THR A 17 16.52 9.40 6.91
N ASP A 18 16.79 10.41 7.74
CA ASP A 18 15.93 10.86 8.84
C ASP A 18 16.13 12.36 9.02
N LYS A 19 15.41 13.16 8.24
CA LYS A 19 15.47 14.62 8.34
C LYS A 19 14.25 15.28 7.69
N VAL A 20 14.01 16.55 8.02
CA VAL A 20 12.98 17.36 7.36
C VAL A 20 13.46 17.73 5.96
N MET A 21 12.64 17.40 4.96
CA MET A 21 12.90 17.71 3.54
C MET A 21 11.63 17.57 2.71
N ASP A 22 11.69 18.00 1.48
CA ASP A 22 10.63 17.85 0.49
C ASP A 22 10.82 16.58 -0.33
N VAL A 23 9.71 15.98 -0.77
CA VAL A 23 9.70 14.80 -1.64
C VAL A 23 8.89 15.12 -2.89
N LEU A 24 9.53 15.09 -4.05
CA LEU A 24 8.88 15.26 -5.34
C LEU A 24 8.60 13.92 -5.99
N ILE A 25 7.35 13.68 -6.33
CA ILE A 25 6.87 12.50 -7.03
C ILE A 25 6.48 12.90 -8.46
N LYS A 26 7.06 12.23 -9.45
CA LYS A 26 6.73 12.40 -10.87
C LYS A 26 6.43 11.04 -11.48
N ASP A 27 5.30 10.94 -12.17
CA ASP A 27 4.88 9.72 -12.87
C ASP A 27 4.92 8.44 -12.00
N GLY A 28 4.57 8.58 -10.71
CA GLY A 28 4.54 7.48 -9.76
C GLY A 28 5.90 7.12 -9.12
N PHE A 29 6.96 7.87 -9.41
CA PHE A 29 8.29 7.64 -8.87
C PHE A 29 8.78 8.82 -8.03
N ILE A 30 9.61 8.55 -7.03
CA ILE A 30 10.32 9.59 -6.29
C ILE A 30 11.39 10.17 -7.22
N ALA A 31 11.18 11.43 -7.64
CA ALA A 31 12.08 12.14 -8.56
C ALA A 31 13.18 12.89 -7.82
N ALA A 32 12.88 13.42 -6.63
CA ALA A 32 13.84 14.14 -5.78
C ALA A 32 13.45 14.06 -4.31
N MET A 33 14.46 14.10 -3.43
CA MET A 33 14.34 14.31 -1.99
C MET A 33 15.35 15.34 -1.60
N GLU A 34 14.94 16.59 -1.40
CA GLU A 34 15.82 17.75 -1.20
C GLU A 34 15.19 18.76 -0.23
N GLU A 35 15.97 19.68 0.27
CA GLU A 35 15.47 20.83 1.00
C GLU A 35 15.00 21.90 -0.01
N ASN A 36 13.77 22.42 0.18
CA ASN A 36 13.20 23.51 -0.64
C ASN A 36 13.07 23.24 -2.14
N ILE A 37 12.27 22.25 -2.51
CA ILE A 37 11.88 22.02 -3.91
C ILE A 37 10.87 23.10 -4.33
N ASP A 38 11.05 23.65 -5.54
CA ASP A 38 10.13 24.64 -6.11
C ASP A 38 8.75 24.02 -6.42
N GLU A 39 7.70 24.63 -5.89
CA GLU A 39 6.30 24.19 -6.04
C GLU A 39 5.83 24.19 -7.51
N SER A 40 6.45 25.02 -8.35
CA SER A 40 6.14 25.06 -9.79
C SER A 40 6.41 23.74 -10.52
N GLN A 41 7.13 22.79 -9.89
CA GLN A 41 7.42 21.48 -10.44
C GLN A 41 6.30 20.46 -10.24
N ALA A 42 5.27 20.80 -9.44
CA ALA A 42 4.19 19.88 -9.07
C ALA A 42 2.81 20.41 -9.49
N ASP A 43 1.92 19.48 -9.77
CA ASP A 43 0.51 19.75 -10.04
C ASP A 43 -0.29 19.89 -8.74
N ASP A 44 0.19 19.22 -7.66
CA ASP A 44 -0.41 19.24 -6.33
C ASP A 44 0.68 19.32 -5.26
N VAL A 45 0.41 20.07 -4.19
CA VAL A 45 1.35 20.29 -3.07
C VAL A 45 0.67 19.87 -1.76
N ILE A 46 1.34 18.99 -1.04
CA ILE A 46 0.90 18.48 0.26
C ILE A 46 1.81 19.06 1.35
N ASP A 47 1.26 19.86 2.24
CA ASP A 47 1.97 20.30 3.44
C ASP A 47 2.04 19.13 4.45
N ALA A 48 3.25 18.67 4.73
CA ALA A 48 3.53 17.62 5.69
C ALA A 48 4.26 18.14 6.95
N SER A 49 4.18 19.44 7.21
CA SER A 49 4.80 20.07 8.39
C SER A 49 4.35 19.35 9.67
N GLY A 50 5.30 18.89 10.47
CA GLY A 50 5.05 18.13 11.70
C GLY A 50 4.63 16.67 11.50
N CYS A 51 4.55 16.20 10.25
CA CYS A 51 4.24 14.81 9.92
C CYS A 51 5.52 14.01 9.63
N MET A 52 5.43 12.69 9.78
CA MET A 52 6.41 11.77 9.22
C MET A 52 6.00 11.37 7.81
N VAL A 53 6.96 11.44 6.87
CA VAL A 53 6.83 10.96 5.50
C VAL A 53 7.72 9.73 5.38
N MET A 54 7.13 8.59 5.08
CA MET A 54 7.84 7.31 5.05
C MET A 54 7.28 6.41 3.95
N PRO A 55 8.01 5.37 3.52
CA PRO A 55 7.46 4.35 2.64
C PRO A 55 6.18 3.75 3.21
N GLY A 56 5.23 3.40 2.34
CA GLY A 56 3.99 2.75 2.78
C GLY A 56 4.27 1.47 3.56
N LEU A 57 3.44 1.21 4.56
CA LEU A 57 3.58 0.03 5.41
C LEU A 57 3.25 -1.25 4.63
N ILE A 58 3.89 -2.35 5.02
CA ILE A 58 3.67 -3.69 4.45
C ILE A 58 3.19 -4.62 5.56
N ASP A 59 2.05 -5.29 5.35
CA ASP A 59 1.56 -6.34 6.23
C ASP A 59 1.72 -7.70 5.55
N LEU A 60 2.53 -8.56 6.15
CA LEU A 60 2.82 -9.89 5.60
C LEU A 60 1.84 -10.98 6.09
N ASN A 61 0.85 -10.64 6.92
CA ASN A 61 -0.07 -11.62 7.50
C ASN A 61 -1.44 -11.00 7.83
N ALA A 62 -2.24 -10.75 6.80
CA ALA A 62 -3.60 -10.24 6.97
C ALA A 62 -4.66 -11.27 6.58
N HIS A 63 -5.84 -11.16 7.20
CA HIS A 63 -6.95 -12.11 7.00
C HIS A 63 -8.15 -11.40 6.38
N PHE A 64 -8.23 -11.35 5.05
CA PHE A 64 -9.36 -10.71 4.35
C PHE A 64 -10.59 -11.59 4.19
N ARG A 65 -10.53 -12.85 4.57
CA ARG A 65 -11.68 -13.75 4.74
C ARG A 65 -12.50 -14.10 3.48
N GLU A 66 -12.37 -13.37 2.40
CA GLU A 66 -12.99 -13.66 1.10
C GLU A 66 -12.04 -14.54 0.27
N PRO A 67 -12.51 -15.64 -0.32
CA PRO A 67 -13.90 -16.10 -0.42
C PRO A 67 -14.43 -16.84 0.81
N GLY A 68 -15.77 -16.83 0.92
CA GLY A 68 -16.56 -17.74 1.76
C GLY A 68 -16.81 -17.30 3.19
N LEU A 69 -16.16 -16.24 3.66
CA LEU A 69 -16.35 -15.68 4.99
C LEU A 69 -16.58 -14.16 4.93
N GLU A 70 -17.22 -13.69 3.87
CA GLU A 70 -17.43 -12.27 3.54
C GLU A 70 -18.21 -11.52 4.61
N HIS A 71 -18.99 -12.24 5.44
CA HIS A 71 -19.68 -11.65 6.59
C HIS A 71 -18.73 -11.14 7.69
N LYS A 72 -17.46 -11.57 7.67
CA LYS A 72 -16.41 -11.11 8.60
C LYS A 72 -15.58 -9.98 7.99
N GLU A 73 -15.16 -10.16 6.75
CA GLU A 73 -14.34 -9.19 6.00
C GLU A 73 -14.36 -9.57 4.51
N THR A 74 -14.31 -8.58 3.64
CA THR A 74 -14.12 -8.74 2.20
C THR A 74 -12.75 -8.20 1.76
N ILE A 75 -12.30 -8.59 0.58
CA ILE A 75 -11.07 -8.03 -0.02
C ILE A 75 -11.20 -6.50 -0.13
N ARG A 76 -12.36 -6.00 -0.56
CA ARG A 76 -12.63 -4.56 -0.67
C ARG A 76 -12.55 -3.84 0.67
N THR A 77 -13.22 -4.34 1.70
CA THR A 77 -13.28 -3.63 3.01
C THR A 77 -11.96 -3.73 3.74
N GLY A 78 -11.30 -4.88 3.70
CA GLY A 78 -9.97 -5.06 4.29
C GLY A 78 -8.90 -4.21 3.61
N SER A 79 -8.88 -4.14 2.28
CA SER A 79 -7.93 -3.29 1.56
C SER A 79 -8.15 -1.79 1.82
N ARG A 80 -9.41 -1.35 1.95
CA ARG A 80 -9.71 0.03 2.34
C ARG A 80 -9.27 0.36 3.76
N ALA A 81 -9.43 -0.58 4.68
CA ALA A 81 -8.93 -0.43 6.05
C ALA A 81 -7.41 -0.36 6.07
N ALA A 82 -6.73 -1.22 5.30
CA ALA A 82 -5.29 -1.20 5.14
C ALA A 82 -4.79 0.13 4.57
N ALA A 83 -5.36 0.61 3.45
CA ALA A 83 -5.04 1.90 2.85
C ALA A 83 -5.23 3.06 3.84
N ARG A 84 -6.32 3.05 4.61
CA ARG A 84 -6.59 4.06 5.65
C ARG A 84 -5.55 4.02 6.78
N GLY A 85 -4.97 2.85 7.06
CA GLY A 85 -3.90 2.66 8.03
C GLY A 85 -2.50 2.97 7.50
N GLY A 86 -2.37 3.38 6.21
CA GLY A 86 -1.07 3.66 5.59
C GLY A 86 -0.36 2.42 5.03
N TYR A 87 -1.06 1.29 4.93
CA TYR A 87 -0.53 0.09 4.28
C TYR A 87 -0.72 0.18 2.77
N THR A 88 0.37 0.06 2.03
CA THR A 88 0.37 0.05 0.55
C THR A 88 0.50 -1.35 -0.02
N THR A 89 0.87 -2.31 0.82
CA THR A 89 1.05 -3.71 0.41
C THR A 89 0.59 -4.64 1.54
N VAL A 90 -0.19 -5.65 1.17
CA VAL A 90 -0.71 -6.65 2.10
C VAL A 90 -0.56 -8.05 1.53
N CYS A 91 -0.09 -9.00 2.34
CA CYS A 91 -0.10 -10.42 2.02
C CYS A 91 -1.30 -11.10 2.71
N MET A 92 -2.26 -11.55 1.92
CA MET A 92 -3.47 -12.21 2.40
C MET A 92 -3.21 -13.68 2.69
N MET A 93 -3.62 -14.13 3.87
CA MET A 93 -3.52 -15.53 4.29
C MET A 93 -4.59 -16.40 3.63
N PRO A 94 -4.29 -17.69 3.35
CA PRO A 94 -5.15 -18.58 2.56
C PRO A 94 -6.31 -19.22 3.35
N ASN A 95 -6.52 -18.85 4.61
CA ASN A 95 -7.53 -19.45 5.50
C ASN A 95 -8.96 -18.96 5.22
N THR A 96 -9.36 -19.10 3.99
CA THR A 96 -10.66 -18.80 3.40
C THR A 96 -11.52 -20.07 3.27
N LYS A 97 -12.70 -19.96 2.68
CA LYS A 97 -13.59 -21.10 2.44
C LYS A 97 -14.20 -21.01 1.03
N PRO A 98 -13.71 -21.78 0.05
CA PRO A 98 -12.62 -22.76 0.17
C PRO A 98 -11.26 -22.15 0.53
N VAL A 99 -10.34 -22.98 1.00
CA VAL A 99 -8.93 -22.61 1.22
C VAL A 99 -8.29 -22.29 -0.12
N ILE A 100 -7.40 -21.33 -0.15
CA ILE A 100 -6.64 -20.99 -1.36
C ILE A 100 -5.43 -21.94 -1.47
N ASP A 101 -5.62 -23.07 -2.14
CA ASP A 101 -4.63 -24.15 -2.26
C ASP A 101 -4.42 -24.61 -3.71
N ASN A 102 -5.08 -23.97 -4.66
CA ASN A 102 -5.01 -24.29 -6.08
C ASN A 102 -5.00 -23.02 -6.95
N VAL A 103 -4.64 -23.19 -8.22
CA VAL A 103 -4.48 -22.08 -9.17
C VAL A 103 -5.79 -21.35 -9.44
N GLU A 104 -6.93 -22.05 -9.46
CA GLU A 104 -8.24 -21.46 -9.76
C GLU A 104 -8.63 -20.47 -8.64
N MET A 105 -8.45 -20.87 -7.38
CA MET A 105 -8.74 -20.03 -6.24
C MET A 105 -7.77 -18.85 -6.14
N LEU A 106 -6.49 -19.09 -6.46
CA LEU A 106 -5.51 -18.01 -6.50
C LEU A 106 -5.87 -16.97 -7.56
N GLN A 107 -6.24 -17.42 -8.75
CA GLN A 107 -6.67 -16.53 -9.84
C GLN A 107 -7.92 -15.72 -9.46
N TYR A 108 -8.92 -16.38 -8.88
CA TYR A 108 -10.13 -15.71 -8.40
C TYR A 108 -9.82 -14.54 -7.45
N VAL A 109 -8.95 -14.77 -6.46
CA VAL A 109 -8.58 -13.73 -5.49
C VAL A 109 -7.78 -12.62 -6.15
N THR A 110 -6.88 -12.97 -7.08
CA THR A 110 -6.07 -11.99 -7.82
C THR A 110 -6.96 -11.08 -8.67
N ASP A 111 -7.85 -11.66 -9.48
CA ASP A 111 -8.78 -10.91 -10.33
C ASP A 111 -9.69 -10.01 -9.48
N LYS A 112 -10.17 -10.54 -8.35
CA LYS A 112 -11.00 -9.77 -7.43
C LYS A 112 -10.22 -8.63 -6.78
N ALA A 113 -8.97 -8.83 -6.42
CA ALA A 113 -8.10 -7.78 -5.88
C ALA A 113 -7.90 -6.66 -6.91
N GLU A 114 -7.57 -6.99 -8.16
CA GLU A 114 -7.41 -6.00 -9.24
C GLU A 114 -8.67 -5.15 -9.46
N GLU A 115 -9.86 -5.75 -9.31
CA GLU A 115 -11.14 -5.04 -9.45
C GLU A 115 -11.43 -4.05 -8.31
N VAL A 116 -11.05 -4.39 -7.06
CA VAL A 116 -11.62 -3.72 -5.88
C VAL A 116 -10.62 -3.05 -4.95
N THR A 117 -9.31 -3.18 -5.18
CA THR A 117 -8.29 -2.61 -4.28
C THR A 117 -7.46 -1.51 -4.92
N ASP A 118 -7.04 -0.55 -4.09
CA ASP A 118 -6.09 0.51 -4.46
C ASP A 118 -4.69 0.25 -3.86
N ILE A 119 -4.48 -0.92 -3.23
CA ILE A 119 -3.21 -1.36 -2.65
C ILE A 119 -2.70 -2.60 -3.37
N ASN A 120 -1.42 -2.89 -3.21
CA ASN A 120 -0.86 -4.15 -3.68
C ASN A 120 -1.33 -5.30 -2.78
N LEU A 121 -2.18 -6.18 -3.28
CA LEU A 121 -2.59 -7.38 -2.57
C LEU A 121 -1.89 -8.61 -3.16
N TYR A 122 -1.13 -9.28 -2.32
CA TYR A 122 -0.52 -10.57 -2.64
C TYR A 122 -1.22 -11.67 -1.87
N THR A 123 -1.41 -12.82 -2.49
CA THR A 123 -2.09 -13.96 -1.90
C THR A 123 -1.09 -15.07 -1.57
N ILE A 124 -1.11 -15.53 -0.33
CA ILE A 124 -0.37 -16.71 0.10
C ILE A 124 -1.25 -17.93 -0.17
N ALA A 125 -0.72 -18.93 -0.88
CA ALA A 125 -1.40 -20.20 -1.09
C ALA A 125 -1.02 -21.20 0.00
N ALA A 126 -1.97 -22.03 0.41
CA ALA A 126 -1.70 -23.15 1.29
C ALA A 126 -1.01 -24.30 0.54
N MET A 127 -0.01 -24.92 1.16
CA MET A 127 0.71 -26.05 0.58
C MET A 127 0.04 -27.41 0.86
N THR A 128 -0.95 -27.41 1.76
CA THR A 128 -1.66 -28.63 2.17
C THR A 128 -3.15 -28.46 1.88
N ALA A 129 -3.67 -29.42 1.13
CA ALA A 129 -5.10 -29.58 0.92
C ALA A 129 -5.70 -30.49 2.00
#